data_07e48688645e1796fbd7b61023033f01
#
_entry.id   07e48688645e1796fbd7b61023033f01
#
_cell.length_a   1.000
_cell.length_b   1.000
_cell.length_c   1.000
_cell.angle_alpha   90.00
_cell.angle_beta   90.00
_cell.angle_gamma   90.00
#
_symmetry.space_group_name_H-M   'P 1'
#
loop_
_entity.id
_entity.type
_entity.pdbx_description
1 polymer ?
#
loop_
_entity_poly.entity_id
_entity_poly.type
_entity_poly.pdbx_seq_one_letter_code
_entity_poly.pdbx_strand_id
1 'polypeptide(L)'
;LCVTNSSCTDPETTDSTKFALFYAGITDIGPSMSFNLDAPTYIGGAPSDFAITRVTLNGETYDTNSFAIDTNTGSISLSNTSELPVGLYTLSVSCYSNGNYYEFKDIVTINMMKPVPDGISVEPNKISAEFADIISTESTVELPTAQVTTEGDHISIQKYIIANVRKDGVLVEENDFFTISSTGEISIVKGESKIQPGKYVLDLKLTTAIVDEAAEEGIFENAIEIDITSKPLTLTYTPNTVKVEENAQNISAVPTLVGSSEGVTYAIKSVSPTSSSVTIDPVTGVITLAANNQMEIGTTCEVSVTVTNQ
;
A
#
# COMPACT_ATOMS: atom_id res chain seq x y z
N LEU A 1 5.98 30.67 10.74
CA LEU A 1 6.65 30.94 9.47
C LEU A 1 6.47 32.41 9.14
N CYS A 2 7.53 33.17 9.22
CA CYS A 2 7.54 34.55 8.77
C CYS A 2 7.47 34.53 7.24
N VAL A 3 6.32 34.78 6.65
CA VAL A 3 6.22 35.02 5.23
C VAL A 3 6.55 36.46 4.95
N THR A 4 7.75 36.62 4.58
CA THR A 4 8.41 37.59 3.73
C THR A 4 7.68 38.88 3.33
N ASN A 5 8.35 39.86 3.58
CA ASN A 5 8.32 41.25 3.25
C ASN A 5 7.71 42.15 4.29
N SER A 6 8.29 42.10 5.41
CA SER A 6 8.80 43.29 6.06
C SER A 6 9.57 42.84 7.28
N SER A 7 10.72 43.42 7.40
CA SER A 7 11.58 43.34 8.56
C SER A 7 10.90 42.85 9.81
N CYS A 8 11.41 41.80 10.42
CA CYS A 8 11.30 41.61 11.86
C CYS A 8 11.83 42.90 12.49
N THR A 9 10.95 43.83 12.73
CA THR A 9 11.25 44.97 13.58
C THR A 9 10.96 44.58 15.01
N ASP A 10 11.96 44.83 15.82
CA ASP A 10 12.04 44.69 17.25
C ASP A 10 10.67 44.80 17.94
N PRO A 11 10.26 43.83 18.78
CA PRO A 11 8.98 43.87 19.47
C PRO A 11 8.82 45.03 20.51
N GLU A 12 9.83 45.83 20.69
CA GLU A 12 9.80 46.94 21.71
C GLU A 12 9.33 48.29 21.17
N THR A 13 9.05 48.45 19.87
CA THR A 13 8.49 49.69 19.35
C THR A 13 6.97 49.61 19.21
N THR A 14 6.25 50.08 20.20
CA THR A 14 4.81 50.41 20.15
C THR A 14 4.61 51.65 19.25
N ASP A 15 4.94 51.53 17.98
CA ASP A 15 4.57 52.52 17.00
C ASP A 15 3.13 52.21 16.54
N SER A 16 2.18 53.02 17.06
CA SER A 16 0.76 52.90 16.75
C SER A 16 0.41 53.13 15.28
N THR A 17 1.38 53.50 14.45
CA THR A 17 1.23 53.65 13.00
C THR A 17 1.58 52.39 12.20
N LYS A 18 2.18 51.40 12.84
CA LYS A 18 2.51 50.13 12.17
C LYS A 18 1.33 49.19 12.28
N PHE A 19 0.92 48.69 11.11
CA PHE A 19 -0.14 47.72 10.98
C PHE A 19 0.40 46.44 10.29
N ALA A 20 0.09 45.28 10.83
CA ALA A 20 0.42 44.01 10.22
C ALA A 20 -0.77 43.02 10.37
N LEU A 21 -0.94 42.19 9.38
CA LEU A 21 -2.01 41.21 9.30
C LEU A 21 -1.43 39.82 9.07
N PHE A 22 -1.97 38.81 9.73
CA PHE A 22 -1.48 37.43 9.67
C PHE A 22 -2.64 36.46 9.58
N TYR A 23 -2.68 35.67 8.52
CA TYR A 23 -3.56 34.52 8.41
C TYR A 23 -2.85 33.26 8.88
N ALA A 24 -3.58 32.36 9.52
CA ALA A 24 -3.09 31.01 9.71
C ALA A 24 -2.89 30.36 8.35
N GLY A 25 -1.78 29.65 8.16
CA GLY A 25 -1.51 28.96 6.89
C GLY A 25 -2.45 27.79 6.69
N ILE A 26 -2.86 27.60 5.44
CA ILE A 26 -3.51 26.38 5.00
C ILE A 26 -2.64 25.77 3.94
N THR A 27 -2.60 24.44 3.99
CA THR A 27 -1.73 23.75 3.08
C THR A 27 -2.49 23.09 1.95
N ASP A 28 -3.28 22.07 2.24
CA ASP A 28 -3.77 21.21 1.19
C ASP A 28 -5.29 21.09 1.24
N ILE A 29 -5.94 21.51 0.16
CA ILE A 29 -7.37 21.37 -0.03
C ILE A 29 -7.59 20.63 -1.34
N GLY A 30 -8.63 19.85 -1.42
CA GLY A 30 -8.93 19.21 -2.66
C GLY A 30 -10.29 19.56 -3.25
N PRO A 31 -10.56 19.11 -4.49
CA PRO A 31 -11.86 19.29 -5.09
C PRO A 31 -12.95 18.71 -4.17
N SER A 32 -14.11 19.36 -4.13
CA SER A 32 -15.27 18.98 -3.31
C SER A 32 -15.13 19.17 -1.79
N MET A 33 -14.05 19.78 -1.31
CA MET A 33 -13.96 20.24 0.08
C MET A 33 -14.49 21.65 0.23
N SER A 34 -15.24 21.91 1.29
CA SER A 34 -15.53 23.27 1.77
C SER A 34 -14.49 23.66 2.81
N PHE A 35 -14.16 24.92 2.87
CA PHE A 35 -13.09 25.39 3.71
C PHE A 35 -13.40 26.77 4.30
N ASN A 36 -13.06 26.96 5.56
CA ASN A 36 -13.09 28.26 6.24
C ASN A 36 -11.73 28.53 6.87
N LEU A 37 -11.16 29.68 6.55
CA LEU A 37 -9.99 30.25 7.20
C LEU A 37 -10.46 31.25 8.24
N ASP A 38 -10.05 31.06 9.47
CA ASP A 38 -10.37 31.95 10.58
C ASP A 38 -9.92 33.38 10.31
N ALA A 39 -10.55 34.31 11.02
CA ALA A 39 -10.16 35.70 11.00
C ALA A 39 -8.67 35.88 11.27
N PRO A 40 -7.99 36.81 10.58
CA PRO A 40 -6.58 37.05 10.78
C PRO A 40 -6.28 37.63 12.14
N THR A 41 -5.10 37.36 12.65
CA THR A 41 -4.52 38.12 13.74
C THR A 41 -3.83 39.37 13.22
N TYR A 42 -3.72 40.41 14.04
CA TYR A 42 -3.13 41.68 13.62
C TYR A 42 -2.34 42.37 14.72
N ILE A 43 -1.47 43.27 14.33
CA ILE A 43 -0.76 44.19 15.19
C ILE A 43 -1.17 45.58 14.74
N GLY A 44 -1.50 46.45 15.71
CA GLY A 44 -1.95 47.83 15.43
C GLY A 44 -3.45 48.01 15.69
N GLY A 45 -4.06 48.96 14.97
CA GLY A 45 -5.51 49.21 15.11
C GLY A 45 -6.37 48.11 14.55
N ALA A 46 -7.57 47.94 15.09
CA ALA A 46 -8.50 46.91 14.65
C ALA A 46 -8.83 47.09 13.16
N PRO A 47 -8.71 46.05 12.33
CA PRO A 47 -9.04 46.13 10.92
C PRO A 47 -10.52 46.01 10.64
N SER A 48 -10.96 46.60 9.55
CA SER A 48 -12.35 46.55 9.03
C SER A 48 -12.35 46.57 7.52
N ASP A 49 -13.51 46.36 6.91
CA ASP A 49 -13.74 46.47 5.48
C ASP A 49 -12.78 45.63 4.65
N PHE A 50 -12.70 44.38 5.03
CA PHE A 50 -11.86 43.40 4.34
C PHE A 50 -12.37 43.11 2.94
N ALA A 51 -11.46 42.97 1.99
CA ALA A 51 -11.76 42.55 0.62
C ALA A 51 -10.63 41.70 0.04
N ILE A 52 -10.97 40.74 -0.78
CA ILE A 52 -10.03 40.02 -1.64
C ILE A 52 -9.80 40.93 -2.87
N THR A 53 -8.56 41.35 -3.09
CA THR A 53 -8.21 42.24 -4.18
C THR A 53 -7.68 41.50 -5.41
N ARG A 54 -7.11 40.31 -5.19
CA ARG A 54 -6.55 39.50 -6.26
C ARG A 54 -6.53 38.03 -5.85
N VAL A 55 -6.80 37.18 -6.83
CA VAL A 55 -6.56 35.74 -6.75
C VAL A 55 -5.57 35.35 -7.85
N THR A 56 -4.60 34.52 -7.55
CA THR A 56 -3.72 33.93 -8.55
C THR A 56 -3.81 32.43 -8.53
N LEU A 57 -3.54 31.81 -9.66
CA LEU A 57 -3.29 30.38 -9.80
C LEU A 57 -1.92 30.20 -10.44
N ASN A 58 -1.03 29.50 -9.75
CA ASN A 58 0.36 29.28 -10.17
C ASN A 58 1.10 30.59 -10.56
N GLY A 59 0.78 31.67 -9.84
CA GLY A 59 1.38 33.01 -10.05
C GLY A 59 0.67 33.90 -11.07
N GLU A 60 -0.23 33.37 -11.88
CA GLU A 60 -1.01 34.14 -12.85
C GLU A 60 -2.36 34.54 -12.28
N THR A 61 -2.88 35.70 -12.65
CA THR A 61 -4.19 36.18 -12.20
C THR A 61 -5.28 35.20 -12.64
N TYR A 62 -6.14 34.81 -11.71
CA TYR A 62 -7.21 33.90 -11.93
C TYR A 62 -8.56 34.44 -11.43
N ASP A 63 -9.50 34.63 -12.36
CA ASP A 63 -10.81 35.14 -12.03
C ASP A 63 -11.71 34.03 -11.50
N THR A 64 -12.13 34.16 -10.26
CA THR A 64 -13.05 33.21 -9.60
C THR A 64 -13.85 33.92 -8.52
N ASN A 65 -15.06 33.45 -8.28
CA ASN A 65 -15.90 33.84 -7.16
C ASN A 65 -16.00 32.77 -6.06
N SER A 66 -15.16 31.75 -6.15
CA SER A 66 -15.18 30.63 -5.18
C SER A 66 -14.61 31.04 -3.82
N PHE A 67 -13.82 32.11 -3.75
CA PHE A 67 -13.29 32.67 -2.50
C PHE A 67 -14.13 33.86 -2.05
N ALA A 68 -14.64 33.77 -0.82
CA ALA A 68 -15.36 34.88 -0.19
C ALA A 68 -14.65 35.30 1.11
N ILE A 69 -14.73 36.59 1.44
CA ILE A 69 -14.20 37.15 2.68
C ILE A 69 -15.29 37.85 3.44
N ASP A 70 -15.35 37.62 4.75
CA ASP A 70 -16.21 38.39 5.62
C ASP A 70 -15.63 39.80 5.81
N THR A 71 -16.37 40.82 5.41
CA THR A 71 -15.93 42.20 5.41
C THR A 71 -15.63 42.75 6.78
N ASN A 72 -16.22 42.19 7.83
CA ASN A 72 -16.02 42.65 9.22
C ASN A 72 -14.91 41.92 9.93
N THR A 73 -14.81 40.59 9.72
CA THR A 73 -13.88 39.75 10.46
C THR A 73 -12.62 39.39 9.68
N GLY A 74 -12.68 39.42 8.34
CA GLY A 74 -11.59 39.00 7.47
C GLY A 74 -11.49 37.48 7.35
N SER A 75 -12.43 36.69 7.89
CA SER A 75 -12.45 35.24 7.68
C SER A 75 -12.72 34.95 6.19
N ILE A 76 -12.03 33.93 5.65
CA ILE A 76 -12.13 33.56 4.24
C ILE A 76 -12.80 32.20 4.14
N SER A 77 -13.82 32.11 3.28
CA SER A 77 -14.48 30.85 2.94
C SER A 77 -14.22 30.48 1.49
N LEU A 78 -14.11 29.20 1.24
CA LEU A 78 -13.96 28.61 -0.08
C LEU A 78 -15.13 27.68 -0.34
N SER A 79 -15.82 27.88 -1.44
CA SER A 79 -16.93 27.08 -1.92
C SER A 79 -16.68 26.67 -3.37
N ASN A 80 -17.46 25.72 -3.89
CA ASN A 80 -17.41 25.25 -5.29
C ASN A 80 -15.99 24.78 -5.71
N THR A 81 -15.27 24.12 -4.80
CA THR A 81 -13.90 23.66 -5.05
C THR A 81 -13.80 22.67 -6.20
N SER A 82 -14.89 21.94 -6.52
CA SER A 82 -14.93 21.02 -7.66
C SER A 82 -14.73 21.69 -9.02
N GLU A 83 -14.95 23.00 -9.10
CA GLU A 83 -14.79 23.78 -10.33
C GLU A 83 -13.40 24.44 -10.41
N LEU A 84 -12.62 24.38 -9.34
CA LEU A 84 -11.30 25.00 -9.30
C LEU A 84 -10.23 24.05 -9.83
N PRO A 85 -9.41 24.50 -10.80
CA PRO A 85 -8.23 23.76 -11.24
C PRO A 85 -7.25 23.44 -10.10
N VAL A 86 -6.55 22.33 -10.24
CA VAL A 86 -5.45 21.94 -9.36
C VAL A 86 -4.30 22.96 -9.50
N GLY A 87 -3.67 23.31 -8.40
CA GLY A 87 -2.54 24.23 -8.39
C GLY A 87 -2.44 25.07 -7.12
N LEU A 88 -1.48 25.99 -7.13
CA LEU A 88 -1.21 26.88 -6.03
C LEU A 88 -1.98 28.20 -6.22
N TYR A 89 -2.93 28.45 -5.31
CA TYR A 89 -3.66 29.70 -5.25
C TYR A 89 -3.01 30.64 -4.25
N THR A 90 -2.91 31.93 -4.58
CA THR A 90 -2.59 32.98 -3.61
C THR A 90 -3.66 34.05 -3.64
N LEU A 91 -4.00 34.57 -2.45
CA LEU A 91 -4.97 35.64 -2.29
C LEU A 91 -4.28 36.88 -1.73
N SER A 92 -4.56 38.01 -2.34
CA SER A 92 -4.22 39.34 -1.81
C SER A 92 -5.45 39.91 -1.13
N VAL A 93 -5.24 40.48 0.06
CA VAL A 93 -6.34 40.98 0.90
C VAL A 93 -6.07 42.45 1.24
N SER A 94 -7.10 43.27 1.17
CA SER A 94 -7.08 44.64 1.67
C SER A 94 -7.97 44.81 2.90
N CYS A 95 -7.65 45.80 3.70
CA CYS A 95 -8.49 46.26 4.81
C CYS A 95 -8.17 47.72 5.17
N TYR A 96 -9.00 48.29 6.04
CA TYR A 96 -8.74 49.59 6.66
C TYR A 96 -8.37 49.38 8.13
N SER A 97 -7.42 50.17 8.61
CA SER A 97 -7.11 50.25 10.04
C SER A 97 -6.79 51.69 10.41
N ASN A 98 -7.44 52.25 11.43
CA ASN A 98 -7.33 53.64 11.81
C ASN A 98 -7.53 54.64 10.64
N GLY A 99 -8.46 54.32 9.74
CA GLY A 99 -8.77 55.16 8.55
C GLY A 99 -7.78 55.03 7.41
N ASN A 100 -6.74 54.24 7.54
CA ASN A 100 -5.75 54.02 6.45
C ASN A 100 -6.06 52.72 5.72
N TYR A 101 -5.88 52.73 4.40
CA TYR A 101 -5.99 51.56 3.53
C TYR A 101 -4.69 50.77 3.53
N TYR A 102 -4.79 49.47 3.63
CA TYR A 102 -3.68 48.55 3.55
C TYR A 102 -4.01 47.42 2.57
N GLU A 103 -3.03 47.02 1.76
CA GLU A 103 -3.12 45.87 0.88
C GLU A 103 -1.96 44.92 1.13
N PHE A 104 -2.27 43.63 1.34
CA PHE A 104 -1.31 42.57 1.61
C PHE A 104 -1.33 41.62 0.42
N LYS A 105 -0.25 41.63 -0.35
CA LYS A 105 -0.11 40.77 -1.53
C LYS A 105 0.18 39.34 -1.10
N ASP A 106 -0.51 38.42 -1.76
CA ASP A 106 -0.27 36.96 -1.63
C ASP A 106 -0.18 36.49 -0.17
N ILE A 107 -1.01 37.09 0.70
CA ILE A 107 -0.98 36.85 2.15
C ILE A 107 -1.54 35.49 2.53
N VAL A 108 -2.41 34.90 1.71
CA VAL A 108 -2.96 33.57 1.89
C VAL A 108 -2.53 32.68 0.75
N THR A 109 -2.06 31.50 1.09
CA THR A 109 -1.66 30.47 0.11
C THR A 109 -2.51 29.23 0.32
N ILE A 110 -3.08 28.71 -0.77
CA ILE A 110 -3.93 27.51 -0.78
C ILE A 110 -3.44 26.57 -1.88
N ASN A 111 -3.08 25.36 -1.50
CA ASN A 111 -2.67 24.35 -2.46
C ASN A 111 -3.89 23.46 -2.78
N MET A 112 -4.39 23.54 -4.03
CA MET A 112 -5.47 22.70 -4.51
C MET A 112 -4.90 21.40 -5.03
N MET A 113 -5.23 20.31 -4.35
CA MET A 113 -4.68 18.99 -4.57
C MET A 113 -5.49 18.21 -5.61
N LYS A 114 -4.83 17.27 -6.28
CA LYS A 114 -5.49 16.30 -7.15
C LYS A 114 -6.34 15.31 -6.34
N PRO A 115 -7.46 14.84 -6.91
CA PRO A 115 -8.28 13.80 -6.27
C PRO A 115 -7.57 12.45 -6.20
N VAL A 116 -6.70 12.15 -7.17
CA VAL A 116 -5.89 10.93 -7.24
C VAL A 116 -4.52 11.25 -7.83
N PRO A 117 -3.47 10.45 -7.53
CA PRO A 117 -2.18 10.57 -8.18
C PRO A 117 -2.26 10.29 -9.69
N ASP A 118 -1.29 10.79 -10.45
CA ASP A 118 -1.17 10.48 -11.88
C ASP A 118 -0.76 9.02 -12.12
N GLY A 119 -0.09 8.42 -11.18
CA GLY A 119 0.36 7.04 -11.17
C GLY A 119 0.99 6.67 -9.84
N ILE A 120 1.36 5.41 -9.73
CA ILE A 120 2.17 4.90 -8.62
C ILE A 120 3.32 4.04 -9.13
N SER A 121 4.37 3.96 -8.34
CA SER A 121 5.44 2.98 -8.47
C SER A 121 5.55 2.20 -7.18
N VAL A 122 5.80 0.89 -7.27
CA VAL A 122 6.03 0.03 -6.11
C VAL A 122 7.39 -0.61 -6.27
N GLU A 123 8.27 -0.39 -5.28
CA GLU A 123 9.63 -0.93 -5.30
C GLU A 123 9.94 -1.73 -4.03
N PRO A 124 10.37 -2.99 -4.19
CA PRO A 124 10.32 -3.78 -5.43
C PRO A 124 8.88 -4.13 -5.81
N ASN A 125 8.57 -4.22 -7.11
CA ASN A 125 7.24 -4.55 -7.61
C ASN A 125 6.93 -6.07 -7.56
N LYS A 126 7.93 -6.85 -7.16
CA LYS A 126 7.80 -8.28 -6.88
C LYS A 126 8.62 -8.65 -5.65
N ILE A 127 7.97 -9.30 -4.70
CA ILE A 127 8.62 -9.88 -3.51
C ILE A 127 8.28 -11.36 -3.39
N SER A 128 9.12 -12.08 -2.67
CA SER A 128 8.93 -13.52 -2.44
C SER A 128 9.25 -13.86 -0.99
N ALA A 129 8.44 -14.70 -0.38
CA ALA A 129 8.66 -15.19 0.97
C ALA A 129 8.33 -16.69 1.07
N GLU A 130 9.04 -17.39 1.93
CA GLU A 130 8.81 -18.80 2.20
C GLU A 130 7.64 -18.97 3.17
N PHE A 131 6.70 -19.83 2.84
CA PHE A 131 5.52 -20.12 3.66
C PHE A 131 5.87 -20.47 5.11
N ALA A 132 6.88 -21.32 5.30
CA ALA A 132 7.31 -21.73 6.65
C ALA A 132 7.80 -20.54 7.50
N ASP A 133 8.42 -19.53 6.90
CA ASP A 133 8.88 -18.34 7.59
C ASP A 133 7.73 -17.39 7.96
N ILE A 134 6.67 -17.41 7.16
CA ILE A 134 5.46 -16.59 7.42
C ILE A 134 4.67 -17.14 8.59
N ILE A 135 4.37 -18.45 8.59
CA ILE A 135 3.51 -19.06 9.62
C ILE A 135 4.22 -19.25 10.96
N SER A 136 5.56 -19.30 10.99
CA SER A 136 6.33 -19.47 12.20
C SER A 136 6.57 -18.16 12.92
N THR A 137 6.02 -18.02 14.12
CA THR A 137 6.33 -16.89 15.01
C THR A 137 7.74 -16.94 15.59
N GLU A 138 8.38 -18.11 15.55
CA GLU A 138 9.74 -18.33 16.05
C GLU A 138 10.82 -18.11 14.98
N SER A 139 10.44 -18.05 13.69
CA SER A 139 11.39 -17.73 12.62
C SER A 139 11.99 -16.34 12.82
N THR A 140 13.31 -16.26 12.74
CA THR A 140 14.05 -14.98 12.81
C THR A 140 14.23 -14.34 11.44
N VAL A 141 13.71 -14.95 10.38
CA VAL A 141 13.78 -14.41 9.02
C VAL A 141 12.92 -13.16 8.94
N GLU A 142 13.51 -12.06 8.50
CA GLU A 142 12.77 -10.85 8.17
C GLU A 142 12.05 -11.04 6.83
N LEU A 143 10.75 -10.79 6.82
CA LEU A 143 9.95 -10.87 5.61
C LEU A 143 10.19 -9.61 4.75
N PRO A 144 10.19 -9.75 3.41
CA PRO A 144 10.40 -8.63 2.52
C PRO A 144 9.23 -7.65 2.59
N THR A 145 9.54 -6.39 2.34
CA THR A 145 8.55 -5.30 2.20
C THR A 145 8.71 -4.61 0.85
N ALA A 146 7.71 -3.84 0.46
CA ALA A 146 7.75 -3.02 -0.73
C ALA A 146 7.20 -1.62 -0.42
N GLN A 147 7.74 -0.60 -1.07
CA GLN A 147 7.39 0.79 -0.85
C GLN A 147 6.62 1.36 -2.04
N VAL A 148 5.46 1.95 -1.76
CA VAL A 148 4.68 2.71 -2.73
C VAL A 148 5.19 4.14 -2.79
N THR A 149 5.39 4.65 -4.00
CA THR A 149 5.62 6.07 -4.30
C THR A 149 4.60 6.58 -5.30
N THR A 150 4.27 7.85 -5.25
CA THR A 150 3.27 8.47 -6.12
C THR A 150 3.92 9.31 -7.21
N GLU A 151 3.24 9.43 -8.35
CA GLU A 151 3.63 10.25 -9.48
C GLU A 151 2.68 11.44 -9.62
N GLY A 152 3.25 12.59 -10.01
CA GLY A 152 2.52 13.83 -10.24
C GLY A 152 2.76 14.88 -9.17
N ASP A 153 2.26 16.09 -9.44
CA ASP A 153 2.33 17.25 -8.57
C ASP A 153 0.99 17.47 -7.84
N HIS A 154 1.02 18.21 -6.75
CA HIS A 154 -0.17 18.55 -5.94
C HIS A 154 -0.91 17.32 -5.43
N ILE A 155 -0.16 16.37 -4.86
CA ILE A 155 -0.70 15.11 -4.33
C ILE A 155 -0.45 15.07 -2.82
N SER A 156 -1.51 14.76 -2.05
CA SER A 156 -1.42 14.49 -0.62
C SER A 156 -2.24 13.25 -0.30
N ILE A 157 -1.56 12.15 -0.03
CA ILE A 157 -2.21 10.89 0.28
C ILE A 157 -2.62 10.89 1.76
N GLN A 158 -3.89 10.68 2.01
CA GLN A 158 -4.45 10.53 3.35
C GLN A 158 -4.42 9.08 3.80
N LYS A 159 -4.64 8.15 2.87
CA LYS A 159 -4.70 6.73 3.20
C LYS A 159 -4.27 5.86 2.03
N TYR A 160 -3.53 4.82 2.36
CA TYR A 160 -3.20 3.71 1.47
C TYR A 160 -4.06 2.51 1.86
N ILE A 161 -4.66 1.85 0.86
CA ILE A 161 -5.57 0.72 1.07
C ILE A 161 -5.18 -0.39 0.09
N ILE A 162 -5.20 -1.64 0.55
CA ILE A 162 -5.20 -2.80 -0.33
C ILE A 162 -6.65 -3.00 -0.79
N ALA A 163 -6.94 -2.65 -2.05
CA ALA A 163 -8.30 -2.69 -2.58
C ALA A 163 -8.74 -4.11 -2.91
N ASN A 164 -7.86 -4.88 -3.55
CA ASN A 164 -8.12 -6.28 -3.88
C ASN A 164 -6.86 -7.12 -3.71
N VAL A 165 -7.05 -8.36 -3.38
CA VAL A 165 -6.02 -9.41 -3.38
C VAL A 165 -6.51 -10.53 -4.27
N ARG A 166 -5.68 -10.96 -5.23
CA ARG A 166 -5.95 -12.16 -6.05
C ARG A 166 -4.85 -13.18 -5.79
N LYS A 167 -5.25 -14.43 -5.55
CA LYS A 167 -4.32 -15.57 -5.48
C LYS A 167 -4.51 -16.39 -6.75
N ASP A 168 -3.45 -16.60 -7.51
CA ASP A 168 -3.45 -17.35 -8.77
C ASP A 168 -4.58 -16.91 -9.72
N GLY A 169 -4.86 -15.59 -9.74
CA GLY A 169 -5.89 -14.95 -10.53
C GLY A 169 -7.30 -14.96 -9.94
N VAL A 170 -7.51 -15.59 -8.77
CA VAL A 170 -8.81 -15.67 -8.09
C VAL A 170 -8.88 -14.66 -6.95
N LEU A 171 -9.97 -13.90 -6.89
CA LEU A 171 -10.18 -12.92 -5.82
C LEU A 171 -10.23 -13.62 -4.44
N VAL A 172 -9.49 -13.07 -3.50
CA VAL A 172 -9.50 -13.45 -2.08
C VAL A 172 -10.50 -12.55 -1.36
N GLU A 173 -11.54 -13.13 -0.76
CA GLU A 173 -12.61 -12.34 -0.12
C GLU A 173 -12.16 -11.63 1.15
N GLU A 174 -11.26 -12.25 1.93
CA GLU A 174 -10.74 -11.70 3.18
C GLU A 174 -9.21 -11.62 3.10
N ASN A 175 -8.66 -10.42 3.22
CA ASN A 175 -7.21 -10.21 3.28
C ASN A 175 -6.77 -9.97 4.72
N ASP A 176 -6.26 -11.03 5.36
CA ASP A 176 -5.57 -10.96 6.66
C ASP A 176 -4.05 -11.06 6.50
N PHE A 177 -3.56 -11.28 5.27
CA PHE A 177 -2.16 -11.68 4.98
C PHE A 177 -1.23 -10.52 4.68
N PHE A 178 -1.76 -9.44 4.11
CA PHE A 178 -0.99 -8.28 3.67
C PHE A 178 -1.51 -7.02 4.30
N THR A 179 -0.60 -6.14 4.66
CA THR A 179 -0.92 -4.82 5.21
C THR A 179 -0.18 -3.75 4.43
N ILE A 180 -0.73 -2.55 4.48
CA ILE A 180 -0.07 -1.35 3.96
C ILE A 180 -0.09 -0.28 5.05
N SER A 181 1.05 0.33 5.30
CA SER A 181 1.20 1.37 6.31
C SER A 181 0.66 2.72 5.84
N SER A 182 0.55 3.67 6.76
CA SER A 182 0.19 5.06 6.44
C SER A 182 1.23 5.78 5.58
N THR A 183 2.42 5.22 5.44
CA THR A 183 3.49 5.74 4.58
C THR A 183 3.63 4.97 3.27
N GLY A 184 2.77 3.99 3.02
CA GLY A 184 2.76 3.19 1.79
C GLY A 184 3.71 2.00 1.80
N GLU A 185 4.17 1.53 2.96
CA GLU A 185 4.94 0.28 3.05
C GLU A 185 4.00 -0.92 3.07
N ILE A 186 4.19 -1.84 2.12
CA ILE A 186 3.47 -3.10 1.99
C ILE A 186 4.26 -4.18 2.72
N SER A 187 3.59 -4.95 3.57
CA SER A 187 4.18 -6.00 4.40
C SER A 187 3.35 -7.27 4.40
N ILE A 188 4.01 -8.40 4.62
CA ILE A 188 3.38 -9.71 4.84
C ILE A 188 3.17 -9.88 6.35
N VAL A 189 1.97 -10.27 6.76
CA VAL A 189 1.63 -10.49 8.17
C VAL A 189 2.24 -11.81 8.64
N LYS A 190 3.17 -11.74 9.60
CA LYS A 190 3.83 -12.91 10.17
C LYS A 190 2.91 -13.61 11.17
N GLY A 191 2.95 -14.94 11.16
CA GLY A 191 2.12 -15.77 12.03
C GLY A 191 0.72 -16.07 11.46
N GLU A 192 0.40 -15.60 10.27
CA GLU A 192 -0.89 -15.82 9.63
C GLU A 192 -0.98 -17.22 9.03
N SER A 193 -1.80 -18.07 9.66
CA SER A 193 -1.93 -19.48 9.27
C SER A 193 -2.90 -19.74 8.12
N LYS A 194 -3.70 -18.74 7.73
CA LYS A 194 -4.65 -18.88 6.61
C LYS A 194 -4.01 -18.61 5.25
N ILE A 195 -2.87 -17.94 5.21
CA ILE A 195 -2.13 -17.72 3.97
C ILE A 195 -1.74 -19.07 3.37
N GLN A 196 -1.85 -19.19 2.06
CA GLN A 196 -1.47 -20.39 1.32
C GLN A 196 -0.33 -20.03 0.36
N PRO A 197 0.56 -21.00 0.04
CA PRO A 197 1.51 -20.81 -1.06
C PRO A 197 0.79 -20.50 -2.37
N GLY A 198 1.41 -19.70 -3.20
CA GLY A 198 0.89 -19.29 -4.49
C GLY A 198 1.32 -17.87 -4.86
N LYS A 199 0.82 -17.42 -6.00
CA LYS A 199 1.10 -16.08 -6.53
C LYS A 199 -0.06 -15.13 -6.18
N TYR A 200 0.27 -14.12 -5.39
CA TYR A 200 -0.66 -13.06 -5.02
C TYR A 200 -0.39 -11.81 -5.84
N VAL A 201 -1.45 -11.13 -6.24
CA VAL A 201 -1.39 -9.83 -6.91
C VAL A 201 -2.31 -8.88 -6.16
N LEU A 202 -1.80 -7.72 -5.80
CA LEU A 202 -2.54 -6.72 -5.07
C LEU A 202 -2.88 -5.53 -5.96
N ASP A 203 -4.14 -5.07 -5.84
CA ASP A 203 -4.56 -3.76 -6.30
C ASP A 203 -4.53 -2.80 -5.12
N LEU A 204 -4.00 -1.62 -5.34
CA LEU A 204 -3.90 -0.59 -4.32
C LEU A 204 -4.88 0.54 -4.61
N LYS A 205 -5.45 1.10 -3.56
CA LYS A 205 -6.24 2.31 -3.63
C LYS A 205 -5.58 3.38 -2.76
N LEU A 206 -5.35 4.53 -3.34
CA LEU A 206 -4.83 5.69 -2.65
C LEU A 206 -5.91 6.74 -2.57
N THR A 207 -6.24 7.16 -1.36
CA THR A 207 -7.21 8.22 -1.13
C THR A 207 -6.51 9.51 -0.73
N THR A 208 -6.94 10.59 -1.33
CA THR A 208 -6.64 11.95 -0.89
C THR A 208 -7.75 12.44 0.03
N ALA A 209 -7.61 13.62 0.62
CA ALA A 209 -8.64 14.21 1.47
C ALA A 209 -10.02 14.37 0.80
N ILE A 210 -10.12 14.11 -0.50
CA ILE A 210 -11.23 14.46 -1.36
C ILE A 210 -11.98 13.27 -1.89
N VAL A 211 -11.31 12.13 -2.04
CA VAL A 211 -11.91 10.94 -2.65
C VAL A 211 -12.49 10.08 -1.54
N ASP A 212 -13.77 9.80 -1.63
CA ASP A 212 -14.47 8.85 -0.75
C ASP A 212 -13.79 7.48 -0.84
N GLU A 213 -13.63 6.80 0.29
CA GLU A 213 -13.08 5.44 0.34
C GLU A 213 -13.87 4.44 -0.52
N ALA A 214 -15.15 4.69 -0.71
CA ALA A 214 -16.02 3.87 -1.55
C ALA A 214 -15.88 4.16 -3.05
N ALA A 215 -15.27 5.30 -3.45
CA ALA A 215 -15.09 5.65 -4.86
C ALA A 215 -14.11 4.69 -5.55
N GLU A 216 -14.37 4.41 -6.83
CA GLU A 216 -13.48 3.56 -7.63
C GLU A 216 -12.24 4.30 -8.13
N GLU A 217 -12.27 5.62 -8.18
CA GLU A 217 -11.13 6.43 -8.57
C GLU A 217 -9.95 6.22 -7.62
N GLY A 218 -8.77 6.19 -8.17
CA GLY A 218 -7.52 5.99 -7.42
C GLY A 218 -7.15 4.53 -7.15
N ILE A 219 -7.83 3.56 -7.80
CA ILE A 219 -7.44 2.17 -7.78
C ILE A 219 -6.36 1.93 -8.85
N PHE A 220 -5.24 1.38 -8.39
CA PHE A 220 -4.10 0.98 -9.23
C PHE A 220 -4.03 -0.54 -9.26
N GLU A 221 -4.40 -1.12 -10.40
CA GLU A 221 -4.47 -2.56 -10.56
C GLU A 221 -3.08 -3.18 -10.74
N ASN A 222 -2.91 -4.42 -10.25
CA ASN A 222 -1.68 -5.20 -10.38
C ASN A 222 -0.43 -4.45 -9.88
N ALA A 223 -0.56 -3.74 -8.77
CA ALA A 223 0.49 -2.87 -8.26
C ALA A 223 1.73 -3.64 -7.79
N ILE A 224 1.56 -4.84 -7.23
CA ILE A 224 2.64 -5.68 -6.76
C ILE A 224 2.29 -7.16 -6.91
N GLU A 225 3.29 -7.98 -7.23
CA GLU A 225 3.24 -9.43 -7.19
C GLU A 225 3.97 -9.95 -5.94
N ILE A 226 3.33 -10.87 -5.20
CA ILE A 226 3.90 -11.47 -3.99
C ILE A 226 3.85 -12.99 -4.17
N ASP A 227 5.02 -13.61 -4.31
CA ASP A 227 5.17 -15.06 -4.41
C ASP A 227 5.37 -15.67 -3.02
N ILE A 228 4.40 -16.46 -2.57
CA ILE A 228 4.54 -17.28 -1.35
C ILE A 228 4.97 -18.66 -1.79
N THR A 229 6.25 -18.94 -1.61
CA THR A 229 6.87 -20.22 -1.96
C THR A 229 6.69 -21.23 -0.84
N SER A 230 6.73 -22.52 -1.18
CA SER A 230 6.67 -23.57 -0.17
C SER A 230 7.79 -24.58 -0.36
N LYS A 231 8.45 -24.96 0.75
CA LYS A 231 9.39 -26.07 0.77
C LYS A 231 8.79 -27.25 1.48
N PRO A 232 8.81 -28.45 0.88
CA PRO A 232 8.58 -29.67 1.61
C PRO A 232 9.69 -29.81 2.69
N LEU A 233 9.30 -29.99 3.94
CA LEU A 233 10.25 -30.07 5.05
C LEU A 233 10.64 -31.52 5.35
N THR A 234 9.65 -32.40 5.49
CA THR A 234 9.86 -33.83 5.72
C THR A 234 8.81 -34.65 5.01
N LEU A 235 9.22 -35.81 4.50
CA LEU A 235 8.35 -36.80 3.89
C LEU A 235 8.46 -38.11 4.67
N THR A 236 7.34 -38.68 5.08
CA THR A 236 7.31 -39.90 5.86
C THR A 236 6.31 -40.89 5.26
N TYR A 237 6.78 -42.11 4.99
CA TYR A 237 5.95 -43.25 4.67
C TYR A 237 5.71 -44.07 5.94
N THR A 238 4.45 -44.46 6.20
CA THR A 238 4.10 -45.29 7.37
C THR A 238 3.23 -46.44 6.93
N PRO A 239 3.73 -47.68 7.00
CA PRO A 239 5.09 -48.09 7.39
C PRO A 239 6.15 -47.69 6.34
N ASN A 240 7.38 -47.42 6.76
CA ASN A 240 8.51 -47.13 5.86
C ASN A 240 9.25 -48.39 5.38
N THR A 241 8.88 -49.53 5.92
CA THR A 241 9.42 -50.85 5.58
C THR A 241 8.29 -51.85 5.56
N VAL A 242 8.18 -52.59 4.48
CA VAL A 242 7.18 -53.63 4.32
C VAL A 242 7.88 -54.92 3.84
N LYS A 243 7.34 -56.07 4.24
CA LYS A 243 7.72 -57.36 3.71
C LYS A 243 6.71 -57.78 2.65
N VAL A 244 7.19 -58.12 1.49
CA VAL A 244 6.38 -58.52 0.34
C VAL A 244 6.73 -59.94 -0.03
N GLU A 245 5.70 -60.74 -0.30
CA GLU A 245 5.86 -62.09 -0.80
C GLU A 245 6.43 -62.08 -2.23
N GLU A 246 7.06 -63.19 -2.62
CA GLU A 246 7.62 -63.34 -3.93
C GLU A 246 6.61 -63.01 -5.05
N ASN A 247 7.00 -62.12 -5.99
CA ASN A 247 6.17 -61.67 -7.11
C ASN A 247 4.81 -61.03 -6.73
N ALA A 248 4.56 -60.76 -5.46
CA ALA A 248 3.36 -60.03 -5.04
C ALA A 248 3.44 -58.53 -5.33
N GLN A 249 2.30 -57.91 -5.57
CA GLN A 249 2.18 -56.46 -5.63
C GLN A 249 2.20 -55.86 -4.22
N ASN A 250 2.77 -54.70 -4.10
CA ASN A 250 2.62 -53.87 -2.90
C ASN A 250 2.36 -52.40 -3.30
N ILE A 251 1.44 -51.79 -2.58
CA ILE A 251 1.10 -50.35 -2.74
C ILE A 251 1.30 -49.70 -1.39
N SER A 252 2.12 -48.66 -1.35
CA SER A 252 2.34 -47.91 -0.10
C SER A 252 1.10 -47.14 0.32
N ALA A 253 1.04 -46.74 1.58
CA ALA A 253 0.14 -45.68 1.99
C ALA A 253 0.56 -44.34 1.31
N VAL A 254 -0.37 -43.38 1.28
CA VAL A 254 -0.05 -41.99 0.93
C VAL A 254 0.94 -41.47 1.98
N PRO A 255 2.07 -40.89 1.57
CA PRO A 255 3.03 -40.37 2.54
C PRO A 255 2.50 -39.15 3.26
N THR A 256 3.01 -38.91 4.47
CA THR A 256 2.78 -37.67 5.21
C THR A 256 3.87 -36.70 4.85
N LEU A 257 3.47 -35.53 4.35
CA LEU A 257 4.33 -34.42 4.05
C LEU A 257 4.18 -33.33 5.12
N VAL A 258 5.27 -32.92 5.74
CA VAL A 258 5.31 -31.73 6.60
C VAL A 258 5.82 -30.57 5.75
N GLY A 259 5.18 -29.42 5.85
CA GLY A 259 5.32 -28.27 4.99
C GLY A 259 4.08 -28.10 4.12
N SER A 260 4.14 -27.23 3.12
CA SER A 260 3.04 -27.09 2.17
C SER A 260 3.02 -28.25 1.18
N SER A 261 1.82 -28.75 0.90
CA SER A 261 1.57 -29.76 -0.13
C SER A 261 1.08 -29.17 -1.45
N GLU A 262 0.88 -27.86 -1.52
CA GLU A 262 0.35 -27.19 -2.70
C GLU A 262 1.40 -27.13 -3.81
N GLY A 263 1.04 -27.59 -5.00
CA GLY A 263 1.95 -27.62 -6.16
C GLY A 263 3.13 -28.59 -6.04
N VAL A 264 3.08 -29.49 -5.04
CA VAL A 264 4.14 -30.50 -4.82
C VAL A 264 4.01 -31.64 -5.81
N THR A 265 5.14 -32.09 -6.35
CA THR A 265 5.25 -33.29 -7.17
C THR A 265 6.25 -34.27 -6.60
N TYR A 266 5.94 -35.56 -6.78
CA TYR A 266 6.74 -36.67 -6.27
C TYR A 266 7.41 -37.41 -7.43
N ALA A 267 8.67 -37.75 -7.27
CA ALA A 267 9.43 -38.54 -8.25
C ALA A 267 10.37 -39.54 -7.55
N ILE A 268 10.59 -40.68 -8.17
CA ILE A 268 11.64 -41.61 -7.73
C ILE A 268 12.99 -40.99 -8.05
N LYS A 269 13.81 -40.79 -7.03
CA LYS A 269 15.21 -40.38 -7.16
C LYS A 269 16.09 -41.57 -7.52
N SER A 270 15.90 -42.68 -6.83
CA SER A 270 16.63 -43.92 -7.05
C SER A 270 15.90 -45.13 -6.50
N VAL A 271 16.15 -46.28 -7.11
CA VAL A 271 15.72 -47.60 -6.63
C VAL A 271 16.96 -48.46 -6.58
N SER A 272 17.25 -49.10 -5.45
CA SER A 272 18.41 -49.95 -5.28
C SER A 272 17.98 -51.30 -4.63
N PRO A 273 18.25 -52.44 -5.28
CA PRO A 273 18.75 -52.59 -6.67
C PRO A 273 17.78 -52.00 -7.70
N THR A 274 18.32 -51.57 -8.83
CA THR A 274 17.54 -50.93 -9.92
C THR A 274 16.42 -51.86 -10.40
N SER A 275 15.21 -51.36 -10.43
CA SER A 275 14.03 -52.10 -10.88
C SER A 275 13.04 -51.16 -11.55
N SER A 276 12.54 -51.56 -12.71
CA SER A 276 11.45 -50.86 -13.43
C SER A 276 10.06 -51.23 -12.89
N SER A 277 10.00 -52.19 -11.95
CA SER A 277 8.74 -52.61 -11.31
C SER A 277 8.29 -51.68 -10.19
N VAL A 278 9.11 -50.73 -9.79
CA VAL A 278 8.77 -49.68 -8.80
C VAL A 278 8.41 -48.40 -9.50
N THR A 279 7.22 -47.90 -9.21
CA THR A 279 6.68 -46.65 -9.74
C THR A 279 6.15 -45.76 -8.63
N ILE A 280 6.01 -44.46 -8.88
CA ILE A 280 5.40 -43.52 -7.95
C ILE A 280 4.34 -42.70 -8.68
N ASP A 281 3.24 -42.44 -8.01
CA ASP A 281 2.24 -41.49 -8.46
C ASP A 281 2.77 -40.06 -8.21
N PRO A 282 2.92 -39.23 -9.23
CA PRO A 282 3.53 -37.90 -9.07
C PRO A 282 2.66 -36.91 -8.30
N VAL A 283 1.37 -37.20 -8.12
CA VAL A 283 0.43 -36.33 -7.41
C VAL A 283 0.26 -36.77 -5.95
N THR A 284 0.12 -38.07 -5.71
CA THR A 284 -0.16 -38.59 -4.36
C THR A 284 1.07 -39.06 -3.61
N GLY A 285 2.17 -39.30 -4.30
CA GLY A 285 3.39 -39.87 -3.71
C GLY A 285 3.26 -41.37 -3.39
N VAL A 286 2.18 -42.04 -3.80
CA VAL A 286 2.01 -43.48 -3.58
C VAL A 286 3.01 -44.26 -4.40
N ILE A 287 3.77 -45.15 -3.74
CA ILE A 287 4.74 -46.04 -4.37
C ILE A 287 4.08 -47.38 -4.63
N THR A 288 4.23 -47.89 -5.83
CA THR A 288 3.73 -49.19 -6.26
C THR A 288 4.88 -50.07 -6.67
N LEU A 289 4.99 -51.24 -6.05
CA LEU A 289 5.75 -52.39 -6.56
C LEU A 289 4.79 -53.26 -7.37
N ALA A 290 5.06 -53.47 -8.63
CA ALA A 290 4.21 -54.26 -9.49
C ALA A 290 4.25 -55.76 -9.12
N ALA A 291 3.16 -56.48 -9.41
CA ALA A 291 3.17 -57.95 -9.37
C ALA A 291 4.16 -58.53 -10.41
N ASN A 292 4.63 -59.73 -10.21
CA ASN A 292 5.62 -60.39 -11.07
C ASN A 292 6.91 -59.57 -11.25
N ASN A 293 7.37 -58.91 -10.19
CA ASN A 293 8.50 -57.96 -10.19
C ASN A 293 9.86 -58.61 -10.40
N GLN A 294 9.92 -59.92 -10.38
CA GLN A 294 11.15 -60.74 -10.61
C GLN A 294 12.30 -60.41 -9.63
N MET A 295 12.01 -59.89 -8.46
CA MET A 295 13.01 -59.67 -7.43
C MET A 295 13.36 -60.98 -6.73
N GLU A 296 14.64 -61.24 -6.48
CA GLU A 296 15.12 -62.41 -5.79
C GLU A 296 14.64 -62.40 -4.32
N ILE A 297 14.31 -63.59 -3.80
CA ILE A 297 13.95 -63.75 -2.40
C ILE A 297 15.10 -63.28 -1.49
N GLY A 298 14.76 -62.49 -0.48
CA GLY A 298 15.74 -61.91 0.45
C GLY A 298 16.33 -60.57 0.00
N THR A 299 15.95 -60.07 -1.15
CA THR A 299 16.35 -58.74 -1.60
C THR A 299 15.70 -57.64 -0.75
N THR A 300 16.51 -56.69 -0.30
CA THR A 300 15.99 -55.42 0.24
C THR A 300 16.02 -54.38 -0.84
N CYS A 301 14.87 -53.86 -1.23
CA CYS A 301 14.75 -52.80 -2.21
C CYS A 301 14.56 -51.45 -1.51
N GLU A 302 15.50 -50.52 -1.71
CA GLU A 302 15.42 -49.18 -1.16
C GLU A 302 14.93 -48.20 -2.25
N VAL A 303 13.94 -47.40 -1.91
CA VAL A 303 13.37 -46.37 -2.81
C VAL A 303 13.61 -45.01 -2.18
N SER A 304 14.36 -44.19 -2.90
CA SER A 304 14.52 -42.77 -2.54
C SER A 304 13.56 -41.90 -3.37
N VAL A 305 12.89 -41.01 -2.73
CA VAL A 305 11.90 -40.11 -3.35
C VAL A 305 12.39 -38.68 -3.30
N THR A 306 12.21 -37.96 -4.41
CA THR A 306 12.36 -36.52 -4.49
C THR A 306 10.99 -35.88 -4.46
N VAL A 307 10.85 -34.86 -3.63
CA VAL A 307 9.65 -34.01 -3.55
C VAL A 307 10.07 -32.62 -4.01
N THR A 308 9.37 -32.07 -4.99
CA THR A 308 9.62 -30.73 -5.51
C THR A 308 8.34 -29.91 -5.41
N ASN A 309 8.47 -28.65 -5.02
CA ASN A 309 7.42 -27.66 -5.14
C ASN A 309 7.55 -26.88 -6.46
N GLN A 310 6.60 -26.02 -6.72
CA GLN A 310 6.64 -25.09 -7.88
C GLN A 310 7.75 -24.06 -7.75
#